data_b6906ad71f17961bbf647767f03d4bc5
#
_entry.id   b6906ad71f17961bbf647767f03d4bc5
#
_cell.length_a   1.000
_cell.length_b   1.000
_cell.length_c   1.000
_cell.angle_alpha   90.00
_cell.angle_beta   90.00
_cell.angle_gamma   90.00
#
_symmetry.space_group_name_H-M   'P 1'
#
loop_
_entity.id
_entity.type
_entity.pdbx_description
1 polymer ?
#
loop_
_entity_poly.entity_id
_entity_poly.type
_entity_poly.pdbx_seq_one_letter_code
_entity_poly.pdbx_strand_id
1 'polypeptide(L)'
;MLDFSKWAAMWDAYNRMGEAVSGSPASICQGIGLTLMMVSGFVELIAVAVIGGGGDDPEKSPFFCLTMTIAIIGGVLALTSFVMPSHNDAHVSELPALSTQIERTWGLDEMGDCKNTSHGLTDSPSLPKSSLDDGDWKCVAYTDSQRTELTVHINGNRVGLYKADGTVLKPVGKD
;
A
#
# COMPACT_ATOMS: atom_id res chain seq x y z
N MET A 1 -16.11 -14.13 21.33
CA MET A 1 -15.64 -13.19 20.31
C MET A 1 -15.00 -11.99 20.99
N LEU A 2 -13.84 -11.56 20.52
CA LEU A 2 -13.10 -10.40 21.01
C LEU A 2 -13.28 -9.21 20.11
N ASP A 3 -13.16 -8.02 20.69
CA ASP A 3 -13.23 -6.75 19.96
C ASP A 3 -11.84 -6.39 19.39
N PHE A 4 -11.76 -6.27 18.08
CA PHE A 4 -10.57 -5.89 17.30
C PHE A 4 -10.67 -4.45 16.73
N SER A 5 -11.63 -3.66 17.20
CA SER A 5 -11.85 -2.28 16.71
C SER A 5 -10.60 -1.42 16.79
N LYS A 6 -9.78 -1.57 17.84
CA LYS A 6 -8.52 -0.83 17.99
C LYS A 6 -7.50 -1.21 16.92
N TRP A 7 -7.40 -2.51 16.60
CA TRP A 7 -6.52 -3.01 15.55
C TRP A 7 -6.98 -2.49 14.18
N ALA A 8 -8.27 -2.58 13.88
CA ALA A 8 -8.86 -2.06 12.64
C ALA A 8 -8.64 -0.55 12.48
N ALA A 9 -8.83 0.22 13.56
CA ALA A 9 -8.59 1.66 13.55
C ALA A 9 -7.11 2.03 13.31
N MET A 10 -6.16 1.21 13.79
CA MET A 10 -4.74 1.41 13.50
C MET A 10 -4.42 1.19 12.03
N TRP A 11 -4.98 0.14 11.41
CA TRP A 11 -4.82 -0.11 9.97
C TRP A 11 -5.48 0.96 9.11
N ASP A 12 -6.66 1.43 9.49
CA ASP A 12 -7.36 2.55 8.84
C ASP A 12 -6.53 3.84 8.87
N ALA A 13 -5.93 4.15 10.02
CA ALA A 13 -5.04 5.29 10.16
C ALA A 13 -3.77 5.13 9.30
N TYR A 14 -3.18 3.92 9.27
CA TYR A 14 -2.01 3.60 8.46
C TYR A 14 -2.29 3.75 6.96
N ASN A 15 -3.42 3.22 6.49
CA ASN A 15 -3.82 3.31 5.09
C ASN A 15 -4.07 4.77 4.67
N ARG A 16 -4.71 5.59 5.53
CA ARG A 16 -4.90 7.03 5.26
C ARG A 16 -3.58 7.80 5.20
N MET A 17 -2.58 7.43 6.03
CA MET A 17 -1.25 8.02 5.93
C MET A 17 -0.57 7.64 4.62
N GLY A 18 -0.71 6.40 4.16
CA GLY A 18 -0.20 5.94 2.86
C GLY A 18 -0.83 6.69 1.68
N GLU A 19 -2.13 6.96 1.72
CA GLU A 19 -2.81 7.79 0.71
C GLU A 19 -2.34 9.26 0.76
N ALA A 20 -2.12 9.82 1.94
CA ALA A 20 -1.59 11.18 2.10
C ALA A 20 -0.15 11.32 1.55
N VAL A 21 0.65 10.26 1.58
CA VAL A 21 2.02 10.25 1.03
C VAL A 21 2.02 10.31 -0.51
N SER A 22 0.98 9.79 -1.18
CA SER A 22 0.86 9.93 -2.65
C SER A 22 0.70 11.38 -3.11
N GLY A 23 0.24 12.28 -2.23
CA GLY A 23 0.18 13.73 -2.41
C GLY A 23 1.34 14.49 -1.78
N SER A 24 2.46 13.83 -1.45
CA SER A 24 3.63 14.48 -0.84
C SER A 24 4.20 15.58 -1.75
N PRO A 25 4.76 16.67 -1.19
CA PRO A 25 5.41 17.72 -1.98
C PRO A 25 6.46 17.16 -2.96
N ALA A 26 7.18 16.11 -2.58
CA ALA A 26 8.16 15.45 -3.42
C ALA A 26 7.52 14.77 -4.64
N SER A 27 6.42 14.04 -4.48
CA SER A 27 5.72 13.39 -5.61
C SER A 27 5.06 14.41 -6.55
N ILE A 28 4.55 15.50 -6.01
CA ILE A 28 3.99 16.61 -6.78
C ILE A 28 5.11 17.30 -7.59
N CYS A 29 6.24 17.64 -6.97
CA CYS A 29 7.39 18.23 -7.66
C CYS A 29 7.93 17.31 -8.76
N GLN A 30 8.02 16.00 -8.50
CA GLN A 30 8.44 15.02 -9.50
C GLN A 30 7.46 14.95 -10.68
N GLY A 31 6.16 14.90 -10.42
CA GLY A 31 5.13 14.89 -11.46
C GLY A 31 5.16 16.14 -12.33
N ILE A 32 5.23 17.34 -11.72
CA ILE A 32 5.32 18.61 -12.43
C ILE A 32 6.62 18.70 -13.22
N GLY A 33 7.76 18.32 -12.61
CA GLY A 33 9.07 18.36 -13.26
C GLY A 33 9.14 17.49 -14.51
N LEU A 34 8.69 16.25 -14.43
CA LEU A 34 8.63 15.31 -15.57
C LEU A 34 7.68 15.81 -16.66
N THR A 35 6.52 16.35 -16.29
CA THR A 35 5.56 16.90 -17.26
C THR A 35 6.16 18.08 -18.03
N LEU A 36 6.83 19.01 -17.33
CA LEU A 36 7.51 20.15 -17.96
C LEU A 36 8.62 19.71 -18.91
N MET A 37 9.42 18.71 -18.53
CA MET A 37 10.46 18.17 -19.42
C MET A 37 9.88 17.51 -20.67
N MET A 38 8.82 16.73 -20.55
CA MET A 38 8.17 16.09 -21.70
C MET A 38 7.55 17.12 -22.64
N VAL A 39 6.84 18.12 -22.10
CA VAL A 39 6.19 19.15 -22.92
C VAL A 39 7.24 19.99 -23.65
N SER A 40 8.31 20.42 -22.96
CA SER A 40 9.37 21.20 -23.59
C SER A 40 10.09 20.42 -24.69
N GLY A 41 10.42 19.14 -24.47
CA GLY A 41 11.05 18.30 -25.48
C GLY A 41 10.16 18.08 -26.71
N PHE A 42 8.84 17.93 -26.51
CA PHE A 42 7.89 17.79 -27.60
C PHE A 42 7.76 19.08 -28.44
N VAL A 43 7.75 20.23 -27.77
CA VAL A 43 7.70 21.54 -28.41
C VAL A 43 8.99 21.82 -29.22
N GLU A 44 10.17 21.43 -28.69
CA GLU A 44 11.44 21.53 -29.43
C GLU A 44 11.45 20.65 -30.67
N LEU A 45 10.92 19.40 -30.58
CA LEU A 45 10.83 18.51 -31.73
C LEU A 45 9.95 19.11 -32.86
N ILE A 46 8.83 19.72 -32.48
CA ILE A 46 7.93 20.39 -33.43
C ILE A 46 8.63 21.63 -34.02
N ALA A 47 9.30 22.44 -33.20
CA ALA A 47 10.01 23.62 -33.64
C ALA A 47 11.13 23.29 -34.65
N VAL A 48 11.94 22.25 -34.38
CA VAL A 48 12.97 21.76 -35.30
C VAL A 48 12.35 21.23 -36.60
N ALA A 49 11.23 20.53 -36.54
CA ALA A 49 10.53 20.01 -37.73
C ALA A 49 9.94 21.12 -38.60
N VAL A 50 9.44 22.19 -37.99
CA VAL A 50 8.80 23.32 -38.72
C VAL A 50 9.82 24.35 -39.19
N ILE A 51 10.83 24.70 -38.38
CA ILE A 51 11.83 25.74 -38.67
C ILE A 51 13.02 25.15 -39.45
N GLY A 52 13.39 23.89 -39.20
CA GLY A 52 14.46 23.18 -39.89
C GLY A 52 14.28 23.05 -41.41
N GLY A 53 13.05 23.26 -41.92
CA GLY A 53 12.74 23.35 -43.34
C GLY A 53 13.08 24.72 -44.00
N GLY A 54 13.44 25.75 -43.19
CA GLY A 54 13.63 27.13 -43.68
C GLY A 54 15.08 27.67 -43.71
N GLY A 55 16.05 26.88 -43.25
CA GLY A 55 17.48 27.27 -43.35
C GLY A 55 17.99 28.28 -42.30
N ASP A 56 17.15 28.70 -41.34
CA ASP A 56 17.58 29.57 -40.23
C ASP A 56 18.11 28.73 -39.07
N ASP A 57 19.22 29.22 -38.46
CA ASP A 57 19.85 28.59 -37.29
C ASP A 57 18.83 28.51 -36.12
N PRO A 58 18.35 27.34 -35.72
CA PRO A 58 17.32 27.21 -34.65
C PRO A 58 17.83 27.73 -33.29
N GLU A 59 19.16 27.72 -33.07
CA GLU A 59 19.77 28.17 -31.82
C GLU A 59 19.62 29.68 -31.57
N LYS A 60 19.40 30.50 -32.63
CA LYS A 60 19.20 31.94 -32.50
C LYS A 60 17.77 32.36 -32.25
N SER A 61 16.84 31.41 -32.24
CA SER A 61 15.43 31.69 -31.98
C SER A 61 15.19 31.97 -30.50
N PRO A 62 14.54 33.11 -30.14
CA PRO A 62 14.15 33.37 -28.73
C PRO A 62 13.24 32.29 -28.18
N PHE A 63 12.56 31.56 -29.04
CA PHE A 63 11.71 30.44 -28.70
C PHE A 63 12.52 29.24 -28.18
N PHE A 64 13.69 28.96 -28.79
CA PHE A 64 14.60 27.91 -28.34
C PHE A 64 15.16 28.20 -26.94
N CYS A 65 15.54 29.46 -26.66
CA CYS A 65 15.97 29.84 -25.32
C CYS A 65 14.88 29.67 -24.27
N LEU A 66 13.63 29.96 -24.62
CA LEU A 66 12.49 29.80 -23.68
C LEU A 66 12.22 28.32 -23.35
N THR A 67 12.19 27.45 -24.37
CA THR A 67 11.94 26.01 -24.17
C THR A 67 13.08 25.34 -23.40
N MET A 68 14.35 25.70 -23.70
CA MET A 68 15.50 25.24 -22.91
C MET A 68 15.44 25.67 -21.46
N THR A 69 15.03 26.91 -21.19
CA THR A 69 14.85 27.40 -19.80
C THR A 69 13.78 26.57 -19.04
N ILE A 70 12.66 26.29 -19.69
CA ILE A 70 11.57 25.47 -19.10
C ILE A 70 12.05 24.03 -18.83
N ALA A 71 12.82 23.45 -19.78
CA ALA A 71 13.41 22.12 -19.62
C ALA A 71 14.37 22.04 -18.44
N ILE A 72 15.23 23.05 -18.27
CA ILE A 72 16.17 23.13 -17.15
C ILE A 72 15.42 23.25 -15.82
N ILE A 73 14.40 24.11 -15.73
CA ILE A 73 13.58 24.26 -14.52
C ILE A 73 12.89 22.93 -14.20
N GLY A 74 12.30 22.26 -15.20
CA GLY A 74 11.67 20.97 -15.03
C GLY A 74 12.65 19.89 -14.53
N GLY A 75 13.86 19.88 -15.08
CA GLY A 75 14.95 18.99 -14.66
C GLY A 75 15.40 19.23 -13.23
N VAL A 76 15.56 20.48 -12.82
CA VAL A 76 15.91 20.84 -11.43
C VAL A 76 14.81 20.42 -10.47
N LEU A 77 13.53 20.64 -10.80
CA LEU A 77 12.41 20.21 -9.96
C LEU A 77 12.35 18.68 -9.84
N ALA A 78 12.60 17.95 -10.92
CA ALA A 78 12.64 16.51 -10.89
C ALA A 78 13.82 15.98 -10.04
N LEU A 79 15.00 16.59 -10.16
CA LEU A 79 16.19 16.21 -9.38
C LEU A 79 16.06 16.55 -7.90
N THR A 80 15.47 17.69 -7.54
CA THR A 80 15.25 18.06 -6.14
C THR A 80 14.30 17.13 -5.43
N SER A 81 13.37 16.48 -6.16
CA SER A 81 12.47 15.48 -5.57
C SER A 81 13.21 14.22 -5.09
N PHE A 82 14.35 13.88 -5.69
CA PHE A 82 15.19 12.75 -5.23
C PHE A 82 16.03 13.09 -3.99
N VAL A 83 16.32 14.38 -3.78
CA VAL A 83 17.13 14.84 -2.64
C VAL A 83 16.24 15.17 -1.43
N MET A 84 14.95 15.46 -1.66
CA MET A 84 14.01 15.62 -0.56
C MET A 84 13.86 14.30 0.17
N PRO A 85 14.18 14.27 1.50
CA PRO A 85 13.96 13.06 2.27
C PRO A 85 12.48 12.67 2.11
N SER A 86 12.26 11.53 1.49
CA SER A 86 10.93 10.95 1.52
C SER A 86 10.66 10.69 3.00
N HIS A 87 9.60 11.25 3.55
CA HIS A 87 9.18 11.04 4.95
C HIS A 87 8.87 9.57 5.25
N ASN A 88 9.20 8.66 4.33
CA ASN A 88 9.06 7.22 4.42
C ASN A 88 10.15 6.54 5.27
N ASP A 89 11.18 7.26 5.73
CA ASP A 89 12.17 6.75 6.68
C ASP A 89 11.71 6.82 8.14
N ALA A 90 10.52 7.31 8.43
CA ALA A 90 9.86 6.90 9.65
C ALA A 90 9.67 5.38 9.51
N HIS A 91 10.47 4.59 10.20
CA HIS A 91 10.22 3.19 10.51
C HIS A 91 8.83 3.09 11.16
N VAL A 92 7.80 3.20 10.35
CA VAL A 92 6.48 2.77 10.75
C VAL A 92 6.63 1.26 10.81
N SER A 93 6.87 0.74 12.01
CA SER A 93 6.87 -0.69 12.25
C SER A 93 5.61 -1.22 11.60
N GLU A 94 5.76 -2.12 10.62
CA GLU A 94 4.63 -2.70 9.93
C GLU A 94 3.63 -3.17 10.98
N LEU A 95 2.40 -2.70 10.86
CA LEU A 95 1.34 -3.11 11.77
C LEU A 95 1.17 -4.63 11.64
N PRO A 96 0.96 -5.34 12.74
CA PRO A 96 0.80 -6.79 12.68
C PRO A 96 -0.40 -7.14 11.80
N ALA A 97 -0.21 -8.09 10.88
CA ALA A 97 -1.28 -8.64 10.08
C ALA A 97 -2.37 -9.25 10.99
N LEU A 98 -3.57 -9.44 10.47
CA LEU A 98 -4.69 -10.00 11.26
C LEU A 98 -4.34 -11.39 11.82
N SER A 99 -3.69 -12.25 11.02
CA SER A 99 -3.22 -13.56 11.49
C SER A 99 -2.28 -13.43 12.69
N THR A 100 -1.27 -12.58 12.59
CA THR A 100 -0.31 -12.34 13.68
C THR A 100 -0.97 -11.76 14.93
N GLN A 101 -1.99 -10.91 14.75
CA GLN A 101 -2.74 -10.37 15.88
C GLN A 101 -3.59 -11.46 16.55
N ILE A 102 -4.18 -12.36 15.77
CA ILE A 102 -4.92 -13.53 16.28
C ILE A 102 -3.96 -14.47 17.02
N GLU A 103 -2.82 -14.83 16.42
CA GLU A 103 -1.79 -15.67 17.05
C GLU A 103 -1.41 -15.16 18.43
N ARG A 104 -1.06 -13.87 18.52
CA ARG A 104 -0.70 -13.21 19.80
C ARG A 104 -1.84 -13.24 20.83
N THR A 105 -3.08 -13.08 20.36
CA THR A 105 -4.25 -12.98 21.24
C THR A 105 -4.65 -14.34 21.83
N TRP A 106 -4.48 -15.41 21.06
CA TRP A 106 -4.85 -16.77 21.48
C TRP A 106 -3.65 -17.65 21.82
N GLY A 107 -2.42 -17.14 21.73
CA GLY A 107 -1.21 -17.88 22.06
C GLY A 107 -0.93 -19.03 21.10
N LEU A 108 -1.17 -18.79 19.80
CA LEU A 108 -0.83 -19.74 18.74
C LEU A 108 0.60 -19.44 18.26
N ASP A 109 1.35 -20.50 17.94
CA ASP A 109 2.71 -20.34 17.40
C ASP A 109 2.67 -19.84 15.97
N GLU A 110 1.79 -20.39 15.15
CA GLU A 110 1.63 -20.05 13.74
C GLU A 110 0.21 -20.35 13.29
N MET A 111 -0.32 -19.51 12.39
CA MET A 111 -1.61 -19.72 11.74
C MET A 111 -1.47 -19.52 10.23
N GLY A 112 -1.85 -20.54 9.45
CA GLY A 112 -1.75 -20.52 7.99
C GLY A 112 -2.90 -21.23 7.31
N ASP A 113 -2.78 -21.37 5.99
CA ASP A 113 -3.74 -22.09 5.13
C ASP A 113 -5.22 -21.70 5.36
N CYS A 114 -5.48 -20.41 5.64
CA CYS A 114 -6.83 -19.91 5.86
C CYS A 114 -7.60 -19.82 4.54
N LYS A 115 -8.76 -20.47 4.49
CA LYS A 115 -9.68 -20.48 3.35
C LYS A 115 -11.05 -19.99 3.78
N ASN A 116 -11.59 -19.02 3.04
CA ASN A 116 -12.94 -18.54 3.30
C ASN A 116 -13.96 -19.63 2.95
N THR A 117 -14.86 -19.94 3.87
CA THR A 117 -15.90 -20.96 3.67
C THR A 117 -17.25 -20.38 3.32
N SER A 118 -17.43 -19.06 3.43
CA SER A 118 -18.71 -18.40 3.21
C SER A 118 -19.10 -18.28 1.74
N HIS A 119 -18.13 -18.38 0.82
CA HIS A 119 -18.34 -18.10 -0.59
C HIS A 119 -18.23 -19.30 -1.54
N GLY A 120 -18.18 -20.51 -1.10
CA GLY A 120 -18.35 -21.72 -1.93
C GLY A 120 -17.55 -21.84 -3.25
N LEU A 121 -16.58 -20.98 -3.49
CA LEU A 121 -15.79 -20.91 -4.70
C LEU A 121 -14.41 -21.51 -4.49
N THR A 122 -13.92 -22.18 -5.51
CA THR A 122 -12.62 -22.88 -5.56
C THR A 122 -11.41 -21.99 -5.29
N ASP A 123 -11.54 -20.68 -5.44
CA ASP A 123 -10.51 -19.66 -5.15
C ASP A 123 -10.95 -18.81 -3.94
N SER A 124 -11.03 -19.44 -2.79
CA SER A 124 -11.36 -18.73 -1.55
C SER A 124 -10.21 -17.80 -1.17
N PRO A 125 -10.46 -16.49 -0.98
CA PRO A 125 -9.43 -15.57 -0.54
C PRO A 125 -8.86 -16.00 0.81
N SER A 126 -7.56 -15.83 0.98
CA SER A 126 -6.89 -16.00 2.27
C SER A 126 -7.44 -14.99 3.28
N LEU A 127 -7.18 -15.25 4.58
CA LEU A 127 -7.54 -14.29 5.63
C LEU A 127 -6.97 -12.90 5.32
N PRO A 128 -7.78 -11.83 5.39
CA PRO A 128 -7.34 -10.48 5.06
C PRO A 128 -6.19 -10.05 5.98
N LYS A 129 -5.22 -9.29 5.43
CA LYS A 129 -4.05 -8.85 6.19
C LYS A 129 -4.33 -7.62 7.03
N SER A 130 -5.15 -6.70 6.53
CA SER A 130 -5.32 -5.33 7.04
C SER A 130 -6.77 -4.90 7.20
N SER A 131 -7.73 -5.79 6.98
CA SER A 131 -9.16 -5.51 7.11
C SER A 131 -9.86 -6.60 7.93
N LEU A 132 -11.07 -6.30 8.40
CA LEU A 132 -11.97 -7.23 9.05
C LEU A 132 -13.16 -7.45 8.12
N ASP A 133 -13.04 -8.43 7.22
CA ASP A 133 -14.13 -8.78 6.32
C ASP A 133 -14.99 -9.85 6.99
N ASP A 134 -16.31 -9.65 7.00
CA ASP A 134 -17.24 -10.57 7.62
C ASP A 134 -17.21 -11.94 6.95
N GLY A 135 -17.17 -13.00 7.74
CA GLY A 135 -17.18 -14.36 7.24
C GLY A 135 -16.51 -15.38 8.14
N ASP A 136 -16.42 -16.59 7.61
CA ASP A 136 -15.81 -17.74 8.26
C ASP A 136 -14.59 -18.22 7.45
N TRP A 137 -13.45 -18.36 8.10
CA TRP A 137 -12.22 -18.88 7.52
C TRP A 137 -11.80 -20.15 8.25
N LYS A 138 -11.64 -21.26 7.52
CA LYS A 138 -11.00 -22.46 8.04
C LYS A 138 -9.50 -22.29 7.92
N CYS A 139 -8.81 -22.32 9.04
CA CYS A 139 -7.37 -22.15 9.16
C CYS A 139 -6.74 -23.37 9.82
N VAL A 140 -5.44 -23.55 9.53
CA VAL A 140 -4.60 -24.48 10.26
C VAL A 140 -3.75 -23.68 11.24
N ALA A 141 -3.79 -24.03 12.51
CA ALA A 141 -2.97 -23.43 13.54
C ALA A 141 -2.04 -24.45 14.17
N TYR A 142 -0.90 -23.99 14.64
CA TYR A 142 0.09 -24.77 15.38
C TYR A 142 0.19 -24.22 16.79
N THR A 143 0.19 -25.13 17.76
CA THR A 143 0.43 -24.82 19.17
C THR A 143 1.27 -25.97 19.73
N ASP A 144 2.44 -25.67 20.31
CA ASP A 144 3.39 -26.67 20.79
C ASP A 144 3.69 -27.76 19.75
N SER A 145 3.85 -27.38 18.50
CA SER A 145 4.05 -28.27 17.34
C SER A 145 2.86 -29.18 17.03
N GLN A 146 1.73 -29.01 17.67
CA GLN A 146 0.49 -29.74 17.36
C GLN A 146 -0.33 -28.96 16.33
N ARG A 147 -0.67 -29.65 15.23
CA ARG A 147 -1.56 -29.10 14.20
C ARG A 147 -3.02 -29.20 14.65
N THR A 148 -3.72 -28.10 14.62
CA THR A 148 -5.14 -28.01 14.95
C THR A 148 -5.90 -27.24 13.86
N GLU A 149 -7.05 -27.75 13.43
CA GLU A 149 -7.94 -27.03 12.53
C GLU A 149 -8.84 -26.09 13.36
N LEU A 150 -8.87 -24.83 12.95
CA LEU A 150 -9.65 -23.78 13.60
C LEU A 150 -10.55 -23.08 12.59
N THR A 151 -11.65 -22.55 13.05
CA THR A 151 -12.49 -21.62 12.30
C THR A 151 -12.35 -20.23 12.91
N VAL A 152 -11.91 -19.27 12.11
CA VAL A 152 -11.93 -17.85 12.44
C VAL A 152 -13.25 -17.28 11.96
N HIS A 153 -14.06 -16.80 12.88
CA HIS A 153 -15.32 -16.13 12.58
C HIS A 153 -15.17 -14.63 12.80
N ILE A 154 -15.44 -13.84 11.77
CA ILE A 154 -15.41 -12.37 11.81
C ILE A 154 -16.81 -11.85 11.58
N ASN A 155 -17.26 -10.96 12.46
CA ASN A 155 -18.53 -10.26 12.36
C ASN A 155 -18.36 -8.83 12.84
N GLY A 156 -18.35 -7.88 11.91
CA GLY A 156 -17.97 -6.49 12.13
C GLY A 156 -16.55 -6.40 12.72
N ASN A 157 -16.43 -5.76 13.87
CA ASN A 157 -15.13 -5.62 14.55
C ASN A 157 -14.83 -6.75 15.56
N ARG A 158 -15.56 -7.84 15.50
CA ARG A 158 -15.42 -8.95 16.45
C ARG A 158 -14.87 -10.19 15.78
N VAL A 159 -13.85 -10.78 16.40
CA VAL A 159 -13.20 -12.01 15.96
C VAL A 159 -13.39 -13.08 17.00
N GLY A 160 -13.75 -14.28 16.56
CA GLY A 160 -13.88 -15.47 17.41
C GLY A 160 -13.14 -16.64 16.79
N LEU A 161 -12.48 -17.45 17.63
CA LEU A 161 -11.85 -18.69 17.21
C LEU A 161 -12.64 -19.88 17.76
N TYR A 162 -12.86 -20.84 16.87
CA TYR A 162 -13.59 -22.08 17.18
C TYR A 162 -12.76 -23.28 16.73
N LYS A 163 -12.74 -24.33 17.55
CA LYS A 163 -12.20 -25.62 17.14
C LYS A 163 -13.13 -26.31 16.13
N ALA A 164 -12.65 -27.35 15.48
CA ALA A 164 -13.45 -28.14 14.54
C ALA A 164 -14.74 -28.74 15.15
N ASP A 165 -14.75 -28.94 16.47
CA ASP A 165 -15.92 -29.43 17.25
C ASP A 165 -16.90 -28.29 17.62
N GLY A 166 -16.64 -27.04 17.20
CA GLY A 166 -17.46 -25.89 17.56
C GLY A 166 -17.14 -25.26 18.91
N THR A 167 -16.19 -25.79 19.66
CA THR A 167 -15.77 -25.23 20.94
C THR A 167 -15.04 -23.91 20.75
N VAL A 168 -15.45 -22.89 21.53
CA VAL A 168 -14.79 -21.57 21.51
C VAL A 168 -13.42 -21.63 22.14
N LEU A 169 -12.39 -21.20 21.45
CA LEU A 169 -11.06 -20.99 22.02
C LEU A 169 -11.08 -19.74 22.90
N LYS A 170 -10.56 -19.86 24.11
CA LYS A 170 -10.37 -18.72 25.01
C LYS A 170 -9.04 -18.02 24.70
N PRO A 171 -8.99 -16.67 24.72
CA PRO A 171 -7.75 -15.93 24.55
C PRO A 171 -6.82 -16.18 25.72
N VAL A 172 -5.51 -16.14 25.47
CA VAL A 172 -4.48 -16.23 26.51
C VAL A 172 -4.39 -14.88 27.22
N GLY A 173 -4.57 -14.85 28.55
CA GLY A 173 -4.29 -13.65 29.37
C GLY A 173 -5.48 -12.73 29.64
N LYS A 174 -6.72 -13.22 29.60
CA LYS A 174 -7.90 -12.57 30.20
C LYS A 174 -8.56 -13.55 31.19
N ASP A 175 -7.99 -13.65 32.36
CA ASP A 175 -8.73 -14.01 33.57
C ASP A 175 -9.28 -12.72 34.21
#